data_fe16c54e6c83d6a3ce0a04a365e2841f
#
_entry.id   fe16c54e6c83d6a3ce0a04a365e2841f
#
_cell.length_a   1.000
_cell.length_b   1.000
_cell.length_c   1.000
_cell.angle_alpha   90.00
_cell.angle_beta   90.00
_cell.angle_gamma   90.00
#
_symmetry.space_group_name_H-M   'P 1'
#
loop_
_entity.id
_entity.type
_entity.pdbx_description
1 polymer ?
#
loop_
_entity_poly.entity_id
_entity_poly.type
_entity_poly.pdbx_seq_one_letter_code
_entity_poly.pdbx_strand_id
1 'polypeptide(L)'
;MALISVPLVRKPGHAGFRAGRARYLVAMTAVPEATGRGAQPRQLIVTVYGLYSRDAGGWMSVASLVSLLRDLGVDEPAVRSSISRLKRRGILLARKKGGAAGFELSAGALAILQEGDYRIFRRELARLADGWLLAVFSVPEAERQQRHVLRSQLTRLGFGTAAPGVWIAPAYLHEATADMLGRLGLSGYADLFRAEHLAFGDLAAKVGQWWDLARTERLASDFVTAYEPVLRGWAGRRALSRPREAFADYVRVLTDWRRLRYLDPGLPAELLPPGWAGATAAEIFFTLESRLARAAAGHAARATGAPEP
;
A
#
# COMPACT_ATOMS: atom_id res chain seq x y z
N MET A 1 -12.91 -47.60 19.95
CA MET A 1 -12.32 -46.41 19.32
C MET A 1 -13.09 -46.17 18.02
N ALA A 2 -14.03 -45.22 18.04
CA ALA A 2 -14.87 -44.89 16.89
C ALA A 2 -14.28 -43.68 16.19
N LEU A 3 -13.91 -43.82 14.92
CA LEU A 3 -13.46 -42.75 14.04
C LEU A 3 -14.67 -41.91 13.58
N ILE A 4 -14.76 -40.69 14.05
CA ILE A 4 -15.77 -39.71 13.59
C ILE A 4 -15.29 -39.15 12.25
N SER A 5 -16.01 -39.54 11.17
CA SER A 5 -15.81 -39.00 9.82
C SER A 5 -16.48 -37.63 9.71
N VAL A 6 -15.69 -36.58 9.52
CA VAL A 6 -16.18 -35.20 9.26
C VAL A 6 -16.40 -35.07 7.75
N PRO A 7 -17.58 -34.62 7.27
CA PRO A 7 -17.82 -34.48 5.84
C PRO A 7 -17.08 -33.27 5.28
N LEU A 8 -16.38 -33.51 4.18
CA LEU A 8 -15.64 -32.51 3.39
C LEU A 8 -16.63 -31.56 2.70
N VAL A 9 -16.78 -30.35 3.21
CA VAL A 9 -17.57 -29.30 2.56
C VAL A 9 -16.83 -28.85 1.30
N ARG A 10 -17.35 -29.19 0.13
CA ARG A 10 -16.88 -28.68 -1.17
C ARG A 10 -17.06 -27.17 -1.23
N LYS A 11 -15.96 -26.41 -1.27
CA LYS A 11 -15.96 -24.97 -1.54
C LYS A 11 -16.21 -24.72 -3.02
N PRO A 12 -17.10 -23.75 -3.38
CA PRO A 12 -17.37 -23.43 -4.79
C PRO A 12 -16.19 -22.71 -5.45
N GLY A 13 -16.04 -23.00 -6.74
CA GLY A 13 -15.02 -22.59 -7.70
C GLY A 13 -14.17 -21.33 -7.47
N HIS A 14 -12.90 -21.53 -7.27
CA HIS A 14 -11.90 -20.47 -6.97
C HIS A 14 -11.21 -19.83 -8.18
N ALA A 15 -11.48 -20.27 -9.42
CA ALA A 15 -10.75 -19.81 -10.61
C ALA A 15 -11.05 -18.35 -11.03
N GLY A 16 -12.31 -17.92 -10.97
CA GLY A 16 -12.70 -16.54 -11.33
C GLY A 16 -12.28 -15.47 -10.31
N PHE A 17 -12.18 -15.85 -9.02
CA PHE A 17 -11.77 -14.97 -7.93
C PHE A 17 -10.26 -14.66 -7.94
N ARG A 18 -9.43 -15.58 -8.41
CA ARG A 18 -7.96 -15.46 -8.46
C ARG A 18 -7.48 -14.45 -9.52
N ALA A 19 -8.04 -14.46 -10.72
CA ALA A 19 -7.68 -13.53 -11.78
C ALA A 19 -8.12 -12.07 -11.48
N GLY A 20 -9.24 -11.90 -10.79
CA GLY A 20 -9.72 -10.59 -10.33
C GLY A 20 -8.74 -9.91 -9.37
N ARG A 21 -8.23 -10.62 -8.36
CA ARG A 21 -7.40 -10.06 -7.28
C ARG A 21 -6.05 -9.49 -7.76
N ALA A 22 -5.39 -10.14 -8.72
CA ALA A 22 -4.17 -9.61 -9.34
C ALA A 22 -4.44 -8.27 -10.07
N ARG A 23 -5.59 -8.13 -10.73
CA ARG A 23 -6.03 -6.88 -11.38
C ARG A 23 -6.33 -5.77 -10.38
N TYR A 24 -6.93 -6.08 -9.23
CA TYR A 24 -7.21 -5.10 -8.16
C TYR A 24 -5.91 -4.55 -7.57
N LEU A 25 -4.98 -5.44 -7.31
CA LEU A 25 -3.70 -5.10 -6.72
C LEU A 25 -2.91 -4.12 -7.60
N VAL A 26 -2.79 -4.39 -8.89
CA VAL A 26 -2.16 -3.49 -9.88
C VAL A 26 -2.89 -2.14 -9.93
N ALA A 27 -4.21 -2.12 -9.82
CA ALA A 27 -4.98 -0.89 -9.91
C ALA A 27 -4.84 0.02 -8.68
N MET A 28 -4.65 -0.55 -7.49
CA MET A 28 -4.48 0.21 -6.23
C MET A 28 -3.05 0.66 -6.00
N THR A 29 -2.08 -0.05 -6.54
CA THR A 29 -0.64 0.17 -6.34
C THR A 29 0.11 0.54 -7.61
N ALA A 30 -0.55 0.59 -8.77
CA ALA A 30 0.07 1.09 -9.98
C ALA A 30 0.67 2.46 -9.66
N VAL A 31 1.98 2.49 -9.48
CA VAL A 31 2.77 3.71 -9.44
C VAL A 31 2.68 4.27 -10.87
N PRO A 32 1.97 5.34 -11.15
CA PRO A 32 2.05 5.96 -12.45
C PRO A 32 3.50 6.40 -12.63
N GLU A 33 4.07 6.15 -13.78
CA GLU A 33 5.26 6.88 -14.20
C GLU A 33 5.01 8.36 -13.98
N ALA A 34 6.00 9.04 -13.43
CA ALA A 34 5.90 10.40 -12.95
C ALA A 34 5.56 11.38 -14.10
N THR A 35 4.29 11.61 -14.30
CA THR A 35 3.78 12.68 -15.15
C THR A 35 2.84 13.54 -14.30
N GLY A 36 3.39 14.54 -13.63
CA GLY A 36 2.63 15.58 -12.96
C GLY A 36 2.81 15.65 -11.44
N ARG A 37 3.05 16.85 -10.93
CA ARG A 37 3.06 17.19 -9.51
C ARG A 37 1.64 17.05 -8.94
N GLY A 38 1.44 16.09 -8.04
CA GLY A 38 0.20 15.91 -7.26
C GLY A 38 -0.43 14.54 -7.37
N ALA A 39 -1.07 14.07 -6.29
CA ALA A 39 -1.79 12.80 -6.24
C ALA A 39 -3.00 12.83 -7.20
N GLN A 40 -3.13 11.79 -8.02
CA GLN A 40 -4.27 11.70 -8.94
C GLN A 40 -5.58 11.48 -8.16
N PRO A 41 -6.73 11.99 -8.62
CA PRO A 41 -8.03 11.87 -7.93
C PRO A 41 -8.36 10.43 -7.49
N ARG A 42 -8.05 9.42 -8.31
CA ARG A 42 -8.26 8.01 -7.97
C ARG A 42 -7.46 7.55 -6.74
N GLN A 43 -6.25 8.10 -6.55
CA GLN A 43 -5.38 7.74 -5.42
C GLN A 43 -5.92 8.37 -4.13
N LEU A 44 -6.38 9.63 -4.21
CA LEU A 44 -7.04 10.33 -3.11
C LEU A 44 -8.31 9.60 -2.68
N ILE A 45 -9.15 9.15 -3.64
CA ILE A 45 -10.35 8.36 -3.36
C ILE A 45 -9.97 7.09 -2.57
N VAL A 46 -8.97 6.34 -3.02
CA VAL A 46 -8.53 5.11 -2.34
C VAL A 46 -8.02 5.42 -0.93
N THR A 47 -7.29 6.52 -0.74
CA THR A 47 -6.81 6.94 0.59
C THR A 47 -7.97 7.32 1.50
N VAL A 48 -8.94 8.11 1.02
CA VAL A 48 -10.13 8.49 1.77
C VAL A 48 -10.94 7.26 2.20
N TYR A 49 -11.15 6.31 1.30
CA TYR A 49 -11.81 5.04 1.65
C TYR A 49 -11.01 4.24 2.67
N GLY A 50 -9.70 4.15 2.48
CA GLY A 50 -8.80 3.44 3.39
C GLY A 50 -8.79 4.01 4.81
N LEU A 51 -8.91 5.31 4.96
CA LEU A 51 -8.91 5.98 6.26
C LEU A 51 -10.28 6.03 6.93
N TYR A 52 -11.36 6.26 6.18
CA TYR A 52 -12.61 6.76 6.77
C TYR A 52 -13.85 5.92 6.44
N SER A 53 -13.73 4.81 5.71
CA SER A 53 -14.89 3.98 5.40
C SER A 53 -14.88 2.59 6.02
N ARG A 54 -13.73 2.12 6.52
CA ARG A 54 -13.56 0.72 6.95
C ARG A 54 -14.49 0.36 8.11
N ASP A 55 -14.60 1.22 9.11
CA ASP A 55 -15.44 1.01 10.28
C ASP A 55 -16.94 1.04 9.93
N ALA A 56 -17.30 1.70 8.81
CA ALA A 56 -18.64 1.71 8.22
C ALA A 56 -18.86 0.55 7.22
N GLY A 57 -18.07 -0.51 7.28
CA GLY A 57 -18.13 -1.65 6.35
C GLY A 57 -17.64 -1.33 4.94
N GLY A 58 -16.76 -0.33 4.81
CA GLY A 58 -16.19 0.07 3.52
C GLY A 58 -17.10 0.92 2.64
N TRP A 59 -18.26 1.37 3.12
CA TRP A 59 -19.24 2.14 2.35
C TRP A 59 -19.15 3.65 2.60
N MET A 60 -19.38 4.43 1.54
CA MET A 60 -19.49 5.90 1.61
C MET A 60 -20.49 6.39 0.56
N SER A 61 -21.31 7.42 0.91
CA SER A 61 -22.24 8.02 -0.04
C SER A 61 -21.49 8.81 -1.12
N VAL A 62 -22.11 8.93 -2.30
CA VAL A 62 -21.54 9.77 -3.37
C VAL A 62 -21.38 11.21 -2.91
N ALA A 63 -22.38 11.73 -2.20
CA ALA A 63 -22.38 13.11 -1.70
C ALA A 63 -21.21 13.36 -0.74
N SER A 64 -21.01 12.48 0.25
CA SER A 64 -19.91 12.56 1.20
C SER A 64 -18.55 12.50 0.48
N LEU A 65 -18.39 11.55 -0.45
CA LEU A 65 -17.16 11.42 -1.20
C LEU A 65 -16.85 12.66 -2.03
N VAL A 66 -17.82 13.20 -2.74
CA VAL A 66 -17.66 14.44 -3.54
C VAL A 66 -17.30 15.62 -2.63
N SER A 67 -17.93 15.74 -1.45
CA SER A 67 -17.62 16.78 -0.48
C SER A 67 -16.19 16.69 0.01
N LEU A 68 -15.74 15.50 0.45
CA LEU A 68 -14.37 15.28 0.92
C LEU A 68 -13.32 15.53 -0.17
N LEU A 69 -13.59 15.10 -1.41
CA LEU A 69 -12.68 15.31 -2.53
C LEU A 69 -12.62 16.80 -2.96
N ARG A 70 -13.69 17.56 -2.80
CA ARG A 70 -13.70 19.01 -3.01
C ARG A 70 -12.77 19.71 -2.02
N ASP A 71 -12.71 19.27 -0.78
CA ASP A 71 -11.76 19.80 0.22
C ASP A 71 -10.29 19.49 -0.15
N LEU A 72 -10.06 18.50 -0.99
CA LEU A 72 -8.76 18.18 -1.59
C LEU A 72 -8.51 18.95 -2.91
N GLY A 73 -9.39 19.83 -3.32
CA GLY A 73 -9.28 20.58 -4.58
C GLY A 73 -9.61 19.77 -5.83
N VAL A 74 -10.32 18.65 -5.70
CA VAL A 74 -10.75 17.83 -6.83
C VAL A 74 -12.18 18.19 -7.22
N ASP A 75 -12.40 18.54 -8.46
CA ASP A 75 -13.72 18.85 -8.99
C ASP A 75 -14.64 17.62 -9.11
N GLU A 76 -15.93 17.83 -9.09
CA GLU A 76 -16.90 16.74 -9.14
C GLU A 76 -16.82 15.91 -10.44
N PRO A 77 -16.62 16.45 -11.64
CA PRO A 77 -16.41 15.66 -12.84
C PRO A 77 -15.22 14.71 -12.75
N ALA A 78 -14.08 15.16 -12.19
CA ALA A 78 -12.91 14.31 -11.99
C ALA A 78 -13.18 13.21 -10.94
N VAL A 79 -13.93 13.51 -9.88
CA VAL A 79 -14.35 12.51 -8.88
C VAL A 79 -15.22 11.45 -9.57
N ARG A 80 -16.27 11.83 -10.32
CA ARG A 80 -17.18 10.91 -11.01
C ARG A 80 -16.45 10.04 -12.04
N SER A 81 -15.55 10.63 -12.83
CA SER A 81 -14.70 9.89 -13.77
C SER A 81 -13.81 8.86 -13.07
N SER A 82 -13.20 9.24 -11.95
CA SER A 82 -12.34 8.35 -11.17
C SER A 82 -13.11 7.21 -10.52
N ILE A 83 -14.30 7.47 -9.96
CA ILE A 83 -15.21 6.44 -9.45
C ILE A 83 -15.58 5.43 -10.55
N SER A 84 -15.94 5.92 -11.75
CA SER A 84 -16.27 5.05 -12.89
C SER A 84 -15.11 4.11 -13.24
N ARG A 85 -13.88 4.61 -13.23
CA ARG A 85 -12.67 3.79 -13.47
C ARG A 85 -12.44 2.77 -12.35
N LEU A 86 -12.59 3.17 -11.07
CA LEU A 86 -12.45 2.27 -9.92
C LEU A 86 -13.53 1.18 -9.92
N LYS A 87 -14.75 1.52 -10.32
CA LYS A 87 -15.87 0.59 -10.49
C LYS A 87 -15.58 -0.43 -11.60
N ARG A 88 -15.15 0.01 -12.79
CA ARG A 88 -14.78 -0.89 -13.90
C ARG A 88 -13.63 -1.86 -13.53
N ARG A 89 -12.77 -1.44 -12.62
CA ARG A 89 -11.69 -2.28 -12.06
C ARG A 89 -12.16 -3.15 -10.90
N GLY A 90 -13.43 -3.04 -10.49
CA GLY A 90 -14.04 -3.78 -9.39
C GLY A 90 -13.50 -3.42 -8.00
N ILE A 91 -12.82 -2.29 -7.85
CA ILE A 91 -12.33 -1.79 -6.56
C ILE A 91 -13.50 -1.26 -5.75
N LEU A 92 -14.41 -0.51 -6.39
CA LEU A 92 -15.64 0.01 -5.83
C LEU A 92 -16.84 -0.71 -6.41
N LEU A 93 -17.81 -1.06 -5.55
CA LEU A 93 -19.09 -1.66 -5.88
C LEU A 93 -20.19 -0.66 -5.56
N ALA A 94 -21.15 -0.47 -6.50
CA ALA A 94 -22.30 0.39 -6.25
C ALA A 94 -23.23 -0.25 -5.22
N ARG A 95 -23.60 0.51 -4.17
CA ARG A 95 -24.53 0.09 -3.11
C ARG A 95 -25.38 1.25 -2.66
N LYS A 96 -26.66 0.98 -2.40
CA LYS A 96 -27.54 1.90 -1.68
C LYS A 96 -27.58 1.50 -0.21
N LYS A 97 -27.50 2.48 0.69
CA LYS A 97 -27.62 2.27 2.14
C LYS A 97 -28.47 3.41 2.72
N GLY A 98 -29.52 3.09 3.45
CA GLY A 98 -30.41 4.10 4.02
C GLY A 98 -31.05 5.03 2.95
N GLY A 99 -31.36 4.54 1.77
CA GLY A 99 -31.90 5.35 0.64
C GLY A 99 -30.83 6.13 -0.15
N ALA A 100 -29.63 6.33 0.38
CA ALA A 100 -28.56 7.06 -0.28
C ALA A 100 -27.78 6.19 -1.26
N ALA A 101 -27.48 6.74 -2.45
CA ALA A 101 -26.57 6.11 -3.40
C ALA A 101 -25.13 6.26 -2.94
N GLY A 102 -24.36 5.19 -3.02
CA GLY A 102 -22.96 5.17 -2.59
C GLY A 102 -22.17 4.03 -3.22
N PHE A 103 -20.96 3.90 -2.76
CA PHE A 103 -20.06 2.84 -3.15
C PHE A 103 -19.42 2.20 -1.92
N GLU A 104 -19.12 0.92 -2.02
CA GLU A 104 -18.33 0.19 -1.02
C GLU A 104 -17.06 -0.37 -1.65
N LEU A 105 -16.05 -0.57 -0.83
CA LEU A 105 -14.85 -1.32 -1.22
C LEU A 105 -15.23 -2.79 -1.47
N SER A 106 -14.77 -3.37 -2.58
CA SER A 106 -14.87 -4.81 -2.74
C SER A 106 -14.05 -5.55 -1.67
N ALA A 107 -14.43 -6.78 -1.34
CA ALA A 107 -13.67 -7.61 -0.39
C ALA A 107 -12.19 -7.73 -0.76
N GLY A 108 -11.87 -7.82 -2.07
CA GLY A 108 -10.49 -7.83 -2.55
C GLY A 108 -9.76 -6.51 -2.30
N ALA A 109 -10.43 -5.37 -2.49
CA ALA A 109 -9.85 -4.06 -2.21
C ALA A 109 -9.60 -3.85 -0.70
N LEU A 110 -10.55 -4.28 0.13
CA LEU A 110 -10.43 -4.20 1.59
C LEU A 110 -9.23 -5.01 2.10
N ALA A 111 -9.10 -6.25 1.63
CA ALA A 111 -7.97 -7.11 2.00
C ALA A 111 -6.61 -6.49 1.60
N ILE A 112 -6.53 -5.85 0.42
CA ILE A 112 -5.30 -5.18 -0.03
C ILE A 112 -4.95 -3.98 0.86
N LEU A 113 -5.95 -3.21 1.29
CA LEU A 113 -5.72 -2.09 2.20
C LEU A 113 -5.22 -2.59 3.56
N GLN A 114 -5.81 -3.66 4.09
CA GLN A 114 -5.37 -4.29 5.34
C GLN A 114 -3.92 -4.81 5.25
N GLU A 115 -3.57 -5.48 4.15
CA GLU A 115 -2.19 -5.92 3.90
C GLU A 115 -1.20 -4.74 3.82
N GLY A 116 -1.65 -3.61 3.27
CA GLY A 116 -0.84 -2.40 3.13
C GLY A 116 -0.58 -1.66 4.44
N ASP A 117 -1.48 -1.77 5.42
CA ASP A 117 -1.40 -1.00 6.66
C ASP A 117 -0.10 -1.24 7.43
N TYR A 118 0.28 -2.50 7.60
CA TYR A 118 1.51 -2.86 8.28
C TYR A 118 2.74 -2.17 7.64
N ARG A 119 2.79 -2.15 6.32
CA ARG A 119 3.91 -1.56 5.58
C ARG A 119 3.91 -0.04 5.61
N ILE A 120 2.73 0.57 5.52
CA ILE A 120 2.55 2.03 5.47
C ILE A 120 2.85 2.64 6.84
N PHE A 121 2.35 2.02 7.91
CA PHE A 121 2.43 2.56 9.28
C PHE A 121 3.55 1.96 10.14
N ARG A 122 4.36 1.07 9.59
CA ARG A 122 5.53 0.55 10.29
C ARG A 122 6.65 1.59 10.30
N ARG A 123 7.16 1.91 11.48
CA ARG A 123 8.29 2.83 11.69
C ARG A 123 9.65 2.14 11.61
N GLU A 124 9.70 0.86 11.99
CA GLU A 124 10.95 0.14 12.09
C GLU A 124 11.48 -0.29 10.71
N LEU A 125 12.77 -0.11 10.51
CA LEU A 125 13.53 -0.69 9.42
C LEU A 125 14.01 -2.09 9.80
N ALA A 126 14.37 -2.90 8.81
CA ALA A 126 15.08 -4.15 9.07
C ALA A 126 16.42 -3.88 9.75
N ARG A 127 16.86 -4.82 10.58
CA ARG A 127 18.22 -4.83 11.09
C ARG A 127 19.04 -5.84 10.31
N LEU A 128 20.32 -5.58 10.13
CA LEU A 128 21.21 -6.49 9.41
C LEU A 128 21.22 -7.90 10.04
N ALA A 129 21.16 -7.96 11.38
CA ALA A 129 21.12 -9.21 12.14
C ALA A 129 19.85 -10.06 11.92
N ASP A 130 18.77 -9.47 11.40
CA ASP A 130 17.54 -10.20 11.11
C ASP A 130 17.72 -11.16 9.92
N GLY A 131 18.73 -10.93 9.08
CA GLY A 131 19.05 -11.74 7.90
C GLY A 131 18.13 -11.44 6.71
N TRP A 132 18.19 -12.31 5.73
CA TRP A 132 17.53 -12.17 4.45
C TRP A 132 16.49 -13.27 4.21
N LEU A 133 15.47 -12.94 3.45
CA LEU A 133 14.52 -13.88 2.85
C LEU A 133 14.87 -14.05 1.37
N LEU A 134 15.20 -15.25 0.96
CA LEU A 134 15.33 -15.60 -0.45
C LEU A 134 14.05 -16.28 -0.93
N ALA A 135 13.52 -15.83 -2.05
CA ALA A 135 12.49 -16.52 -2.79
C ALA A 135 13.12 -17.07 -4.09
N VAL A 136 13.25 -18.38 -4.14
CA VAL A 136 13.78 -19.10 -5.32
C VAL A 136 12.60 -19.70 -6.04
N PHE A 137 12.43 -19.38 -7.33
CA PHE A 137 11.27 -19.84 -8.05
C PHE A 137 11.58 -20.30 -9.49
N SER A 138 10.80 -21.28 -9.91
CA SER A 138 10.77 -21.75 -11.29
C SER A 138 9.32 -21.92 -11.73
N VAL A 139 8.99 -21.34 -12.88
CA VAL A 139 7.64 -21.45 -13.46
C VAL A 139 7.77 -22.00 -14.88
N PRO A 140 7.08 -23.11 -15.23
CA PRO A 140 7.08 -23.66 -16.57
C PRO A 140 6.70 -22.62 -17.64
N GLU A 141 7.26 -22.72 -18.84
CA GLU A 141 6.98 -21.76 -19.90
C GLU A 141 5.50 -21.74 -20.31
N ALA A 142 4.84 -22.89 -20.26
CA ALA A 142 3.39 -22.99 -20.51
C ALA A 142 2.56 -22.13 -19.53
N GLU A 143 3.13 -21.76 -18.40
CA GLU A 143 2.47 -20.98 -17.32
C GLU A 143 3.10 -19.58 -17.13
N ARG A 144 3.69 -19.01 -18.18
CA ARG A 144 4.35 -17.69 -18.15
C ARG A 144 3.54 -16.59 -17.49
N GLN A 145 2.21 -16.68 -17.53
CA GLN A 145 1.32 -15.75 -16.86
C GLN A 145 1.52 -15.79 -15.34
N GLN A 146 1.71 -16.97 -14.75
CA GLN A 146 1.99 -17.12 -13.31
C GLN A 146 3.35 -16.53 -12.94
N ARG A 147 4.35 -16.67 -13.83
CA ARG A 147 5.67 -16.03 -13.67
C ARG A 147 5.53 -14.50 -13.58
N HIS A 148 4.73 -13.90 -14.46
CA HIS A 148 4.48 -12.45 -14.43
C HIS A 148 3.78 -12.03 -13.15
N VAL A 149 2.75 -12.76 -12.71
CA VAL A 149 2.05 -12.49 -11.45
C VAL A 149 3.01 -12.59 -10.26
N LEU A 150 3.79 -13.67 -10.17
CA LEU A 150 4.76 -13.89 -9.09
C LEU A 150 5.77 -12.75 -8.98
N ARG A 151 6.43 -12.40 -10.10
CA ARG A 151 7.38 -11.28 -10.14
C ARG A 151 6.76 -9.96 -9.71
N SER A 152 5.57 -9.64 -10.21
CA SER A 152 4.83 -8.42 -9.84
C SER A 152 4.52 -8.37 -8.34
N GLN A 153 4.16 -9.51 -7.73
CA GLN A 153 3.85 -9.58 -6.32
C GLN A 153 5.11 -9.45 -5.44
N LEU A 154 6.20 -10.13 -5.81
CA LEU A 154 7.47 -10.01 -5.09
C LEU A 154 8.01 -8.57 -5.14
N THR A 155 8.00 -7.93 -6.33
CA THR A 155 8.37 -6.50 -6.45
C THR A 155 7.54 -5.63 -5.50
N ARG A 156 6.24 -5.88 -5.40
CA ARG A 156 5.35 -5.12 -4.52
C ARG A 156 5.61 -5.34 -3.03
N LEU A 157 6.04 -6.53 -2.66
CA LEU A 157 6.50 -6.81 -1.29
C LEU A 157 7.86 -6.20 -0.98
N GLY A 158 8.54 -5.60 -1.98
CA GLY A 158 9.83 -4.94 -1.80
C GLY A 158 11.02 -5.85 -2.04
N PHE A 159 10.83 -6.99 -2.69
CA PHE A 159 11.96 -7.83 -3.08
C PHE A 159 12.81 -7.15 -4.17
N GLY A 160 14.13 -7.28 -4.02
CA GLY A 160 15.10 -7.08 -5.06
C GLY A 160 15.38 -8.36 -5.85
N THR A 161 16.05 -8.23 -6.98
CA THR A 161 16.42 -9.36 -7.83
C THR A 161 17.90 -9.65 -7.66
N ALA A 162 18.25 -10.77 -7.02
CA ALA A 162 19.64 -11.18 -6.82
C ALA A 162 20.19 -11.90 -8.06
N ALA A 163 19.37 -12.73 -8.71
CA ALA A 163 19.68 -13.43 -9.95
C ALA A 163 18.37 -13.85 -10.67
N PRO A 164 18.41 -14.32 -11.92
CA PRO A 164 17.24 -14.92 -12.56
C PRO A 164 16.64 -16.04 -11.72
N GLY A 165 15.37 -15.89 -11.31
CA GLY A 165 14.67 -16.85 -10.44
C GLY A 165 15.02 -16.76 -8.95
N VAL A 166 15.94 -15.87 -8.55
CA VAL A 166 16.32 -15.66 -7.14
C VAL A 166 16.04 -14.23 -6.73
N TRP A 167 15.11 -14.07 -5.82
CA TRP A 167 14.70 -12.78 -5.29
C TRP A 167 15.01 -12.69 -3.82
N ILE A 168 15.35 -11.50 -3.34
CA ILE A 168 15.85 -11.24 -1.99
C ILE A 168 15.09 -10.10 -1.33
N ALA A 169 14.81 -10.24 -0.04
CA ALA A 169 14.19 -9.22 0.78
C ALA A 169 14.65 -9.33 2.24
N PRO A 170 14.41 -8.33 3.09
CA PRO A 170 14.60 -8.48 4.53
C PRO A 170 13.77 -9.63 5.10
N ALA A 171 14.33 -10.38 6.05
CA ALA A 171 13.74 -11.62 6.58
C ALA A 171 12.35 -11.42 7.22
N TYR A 172 12.04 -10.23 7.73
CA TYR A 172 10.73 -9.93 8.34
C TYR A 172 9.54 -10.07 7.35
N LEU A 173 9.80 -10.09 6.04
CA LEU A 173 8.77 -10.26 5.02
C LEU A 173 8.32 -11.71 4.83
N HIS A 174 8.86 -12.66 5.58
CA HIS A 174 8.58 -14.08 5.44
C HIS A 174 7.07 -14.39 5.49
N GLU A 175 6.39 -14.00 6.58
CA GLU A 175 4.96 -14.31 6.76
C GLU A 175 4.10 -13.68 5.66
N ALA A 176 4.31 -12.38 5.37
CA ALA A 176 3.58 -11.69 4.31
C ALA A 176 3.79 -12.34 2.93
N THR A 177 5.00 -12.86 2.68
CA THR A 177 5.33 -13.55 1.42
C THR A 177 4.66 -14.91 1.35
N ALA A 178 4.75 -15.72 2.40
CA ALA A 178 4.12 -17.05 2.47
C ALA A 178 2.60 -16.95 2.30
N ASP A 179 1.97 -16.02 3.00
CA ASP A 179 0.54 -15.73 2.88
C ASP A 179 0.15 -15.30 1.45
N MET A 180 0.92 -14.41 0.85
CA MET A 180 0.66 -13.95 -0.52
C MET A 180 0.75 -15.12 -1.51
N LEU A 181 1.80 -15.94 -1.43
CA LEU A 181 1.98 -17.12 -2.28
C LEU A 181 0.84 -18.12 -2.11
N GLY A 182 0.46 -18.42 -0.86
CA GLY A 182 -0.65 -19.33 -0.53
C GLY A 182 -1.98 -18.84 -1.09
N ARG A 183 -2.33 -17.58 -0.85
CA ARG A 183 -3.59 -16.99 -1.34
C ARG A 183 -3.70 -16.95 -2.86
N LEU A 184 -2.59 -16.78 -3.57
CA LEU A 184 -2.58 -16.73 -5.03
C LEU A 184 -2.42 -18.12 -5.66
N GLY A 185 -2.17 -19.17 -4.86
CA GLY A 185 -1.90 -20.52 -5.34
C GLY A 185 -0.57 -20.61 -6.09
N LEU A 186 0.42 -19.81 -5.66
CA LEU A 186 1.75 -19.73 -6.27
C LEU A 186 2.82 -20.48 -5.45
N SER A 187 2.44 -21.06 -4.30
CA SER A 187 3.37 -21.77 -3.40
C SER A 187 4.08 -22.95 -4.05
N GLY A 188 3.46 -23.59 -5.06
CA GLY A 188 4.09 -24.70 -5.79
C GLY A 188 5.19 -24.26 -6.77
N TYR A 189 5.41 -22.98 -6.99
CA TYR A 189 6.44 -22.47 -7.90
C TYR A 189 7.64 -21.86 -7.18
N ALA A 190 7.59 -21.66 -5.85
CA ALA A 190 8.61 -20.92 -5.12
C ALA A 190 8.90 -21.55 -3.77
N ASP A 191 10.19 -21.63 -3.45
CA ASP A 191 10.70 -21.97 -2.14
C ASP A 191 11.20 -20.71 -1.43
N LEU A 192 10.96 -20.62 -0.12
CA LEU A 192 11.40 -19.52 0.72
C LEU A 192 12.51 -19.98 1.67
N PHE A 193 13.64 -19.28 1.67
CA PHE A 193 14.78 -19.58 2.52
C PHE A 193 15.14 -18.37 3.39
N ARG A 194 15.46 -18.60 4.66
CA ARG A 194 16.18 -17.63 5.46
C ARG A 194 17.67 -17.77 5.15
N ALA A 195 18.35 -16.65 4.93
CA ALA A 195 19.73 -16.64 4.47
C ALA A 195 20.55 -15.51 5.13
N GLU A 196 21.86 -15.71 5.13
CA GLU A 196 22.86 -14.73 5.51
C GLU A 196 23.83 -14.53 4.35
N HIS A 197 24.37 -13.31 4.19
CA HIS A 197 25.42 -13.04 3.24
C HIS A 197 26.77 -13.34 3.88
N LEU A 198 27.43 -14.40 3.43
CA LEU A 198 28.65 -14.93 4.10
C LEU A 198 29.95 -14.40 3.49
N ALA A 199 30.00 -14.17 2.18
CA ALA A 199 31.26 -13.85 1.50
C ALA A 199 31.07 -13.22 0.10
N PHE A 200 32.17 -12.79 -0.49
CA PHE A 200 32.33 -12.30 -1.86
C PHE A 200 31.69 -10.93 -2.12
N GLY A 201 32.42 -9.90 -1.79
CA GLY A 201 32.10 -8.51 -2.10
C GLY A 201 31.41 -7.77 -0.96
N ASP A 202 31.36 -6.47 -1.12
CA ASP A 202 30.68 -5.58 -0.19
C ASP A 202 29.17 -5.72 -0.31
N LEU A 203 28.50 -5.92 0.83
CA LEU A 203 27.05 -6.15 0.87
C LEU A 203 26.27 -4.89 0.46
N ALA A 204 26.71 -3.69 0.82
CA ALA A 204 26.05 -2.45 0.44
C ALA A 204 26.09 -2.25 -1.08
N ALA A 205 27.21 -2.56 -1.73
CA ALA A 205 27.33 -2.54 -3.19
C ALA A 205 26.38 -3.54 -3.86
N LYS A 206 26.23 -4.75 -3.29
CA LYS A 206 25.28 -5.76 -3.79
C LYS A 206 23.84 -5.30 -3.63
N VAL A 207 23.49 -4.69 -2.52
CA VAL A 207 22.17 -4.11 -2.28
C VAL A 207 21.84 -3.08 -3.37
N GLY A 208 22.78 -2.22 -3.75
CA GLY A 208 22.63 -1.28 -4.87
C GLY A 208 22.44 -1.94 -6.25
N GLN A 209 22.87 -3.21 -6.41
CA GLN A 209 22.61 -3.99 -7.63
C GLN A 209 21.25 -4.68 -7.61
N TRP A 210 20.77 -5.10 -6.44
CA TRP A 210 19.51 -5.84 -6.28
C TRP A 210 18.29 -4.93 -6.30
N TRP A 211 18.42 -3.67 -5.86
CA TRP A 211 17.36 -2.65 -5.84
C TRP A 211 17.77 -1.39 -6.59
N ASP A 212 16.80 -0.74 -7.22
CA ASP A 212 16.97 0.63 -7.76
C ASP A 212 16.89 1.65 -6.61
N LEU A 213 17.98 1.72 -5.83
CA LEU A 213 18.06 2.64 -4.69
C LEU A 213 18.01 4.10 -5.16
N ALA A 214 18.58 4.43 -6.33
CA ALA A 214 18.57 5.78 -6.85
C ALA A 214 17.15 6.28 -7.15
N ARG A 215 16.27 5.42 -7.62
CA ARG A 215 14.85 5.74 -7.81
C ARG A 215 14.14 5.97 -6.48
N THR A 216 14.39 5.12 -5.49
CA THR A 216 13.78 5.24 -4.17
C THR A 216 14.24 6.51 -3.47
N GLU A 217 15.53 6.84 -3.56
CA GLU A 217 16.11 8.07 -3.03
C GLU A 217 15.47 9.31 -3.66
N ARG A 218 15.33 9.37 -4.98
CA ARG A 218 14.64 10.50 -5.65
C ARG A 218 13.22 10.68 -5.14
N LEU A 219 12.46 9.60 -4.98
CA LEU A 219 11.09 9.67 -4.47
C LEU A 219 11.02 10.13 -3.02
N ALA A 220 11.99 9.73 -2.19
CA ALA A 220 12.08 10.17 -0.81
C ALA A 220 12.47 11.66 -0.75
N SER A 221 13.42 12.11 -1.56
CA SER A 221 13.81 13.52 -1.66
C SER A 221 12.68 14.41 -2.16
N ASP A 222 11.93 13.97 -3.17
CA ASP A 222 10.73 14.65 -3.65
C ASP A 222 9.67 14.78 -2.55
N PHE A 223 9.49 13.71 -1.76
CA PHE A 223 8.57 13.72 -0.61
C PHE A 223 9.02 14.72 0.46
N VAL A 224 10.29 14.71 0.84
CA VAL A 224 10.85 15.67 1.81
C VAL A 224 10.63 17.11 1.32
N THR A 225 10.99 17.40 0.07
CA THR A 225 10.82 18.72 -0.53
C THR A 225 9.36 19.19 -0.51
N ALA A 226 8.42 18.28 -0.75
CA ALA A 226 6.99 18.62 -0.77
C ALA A 226 6.41 18.84 0.64
N TYR A 227 6.83 18.04 1.63
CA TYR A 227 6.13 17.98 2.91
C TYR A 227 6.87 18.61 4.09
N GLU A 228 8.15 18.91 3.99
CA GLU A 228 8.86 19.71 4.99
C GLU A 228 8.25 21.12 5.18
N PRO A 229 7.87 21.87 4.12
CA PRO A 229 7.15 23.12 4.28
C PRO A 229 5.79 22.96 4.96
N VAL A 230 5.06 21.86 4.67
CA VAL A 230 3.78 21.54 5.33
C VAL A 230 4.00 21.29 6.81
N LEU A 231 5.01 20.48 7.18
CA LEU A 231 5.36 20.23 8.57
C LEU A 231 5.71 21.52 9.32
N ARG A 232 6.51 22.38 8.72
CA ARG A 232 6.83 23.72 9.28
C ARG A 232 5.59 24.60 9.41
N GLY A 233 4.69 24.55 8.43
CA GLY A 233 3.42 25.29 8.46
C GLY A 233 2.50 24.89 9.62
N TRP A 234 2.61 23.63 10.11
CA TRP A 234 1.88 23.13 11.27
C TRP A 234 2.61 23.35 12.62
N ALA A 235 3.82 23.91 12.62
CA ALA A 235 4.53 24.26 13.86
C ALA A 235 3.73 25.33 14.63
N GLY A 236 3.43 25.03 15.91
CA GLY A 236 2.64 25.95 16.77
C GLY A 236 1.15 26.05 16.44
N ARG A 237 0.64 25.40 15.41
CA ARG A 237 -0.78 25.38 15.05
C ARG A 237 -1.52 24.21 15.67
N ARG A 238 -2.77 24.43 16.11
CA ARG A 238 -3.64 23.38 16.62
C ARG A 238 -4.49 22.81 15.49
N ALA A 239 -4.26 21.55 15.12
CA ALA A 239 -4.99 20.88 14.04
C ALA A 239 -6.51 20.81 14.29
N LEU A 240 -6.92 20.63 15.55
CA LEU A 240 -8.34 20.57 15.95
C LEU A 240 -9.11 21.88 15.68
N SER A 241 -8.45 23.04 15.62
CA SER A 241 -9.08 24.30 15.22
C SER A 241 -9.13 24.51 13.70
N ARG A 242 -8.49 23.65 12.91
CA ARG A 242 -8.43 23.70 11.45
C ARG A 242 -8.65 22.31 10.82
N PRO A 243 -9.76 21.65 11.13
CA PRO A 243 -9.95 20.23 10.79
C PRO A 243 -10.00 19.97 9.28
N ARG A 244 -10.50 20.92 8.48
CA ARG A 244 -10.51 20.83 7.02
C ARG A 244 -9.09 20.90 6.42
N GLU A 245 -8.25 21.81 6.90
CA GLU A 245 -6.85 21.92 6.48
C GLU A 245 -6.09 20.62 6.87
N ALA A 246 -6.28 20.18 8.13
CA ALA A 246 -5.67 18.95 8.63
C ALA A 246 -6.08 17.72 7.80
N PHE A 247 -7.35 17.62 7.42
CA PHE A 247 -7.84 16.57 6.54
C PHE A 247 -7.14 16.61 5.16
N ALA A 248 -7.09 17.80 4.55
CA ALA A 248 -6.50 17.94 3.23
C ALA A 248 -5.00 17.58 3.23
N ASP A 249 -4.25 18.05 4.21
CA ASP A 249 -2.81 17.77 4.29
C ASP A 249 -2.55 16.31 4.67
N TYR A 250 -3.33 15.73 5.61
CA TYR A 250 -3.15 14.33 6.00
C TYR A 250 -3.45 13.36 4.86
N VAL A 251 -4.53 13.57 4.10
CA VAL A 251 -4.87 12.71 2.97
C VAL A 251 -3.81 12.79 1.87
N ARG A 252 -3.28 13.98 1.58
CA ARG A 252 -2.22 14.17 0.57
C ARG A 252 -0.92 13.50 1.02
N VAL A 253 -0.44 13.81 2.23
CA VAL A 253 0.82 13.24 2.72
C VAL A 253 0.75 11.72 2.80
N LEU A 254 -0.36 11.14 3.27
CA LEU A 254 -0.52 9.69 3.30
C LEU A 254 -0.59 9.08 1.89
N THR A 255 -1.21 9.77 0.93
CA THR A 255 -1.28 9.28 -0.45
C THR A 255 0.11 9.15 -1.08
N ASP A 256 0.97 10.15 -0.88
CA ASP A 256 2.35 10.14 -1.42
C ASP A 256 3.27 9.25 -0.58
N TRP A 257 3.13 9.25 0.75
CA TRP A 257 3.85 8.34 1.65
C TRP A 257 3.60 6.89 1.29
N ARG A 258 2.35 6.50 1.09
CA ARG A 258 1.99 5.16 0.68
C ARG A 258 2.68 4.74 -0.62
N ARG A 259 2.81 5.66 -1.59
CA ARG A 259 3.53 5.42 -2.83
C ARG A 259 5.02 5.14 -2.57
N LEU A 260 5.66 5.94 -1.73
CA LEU A 260 7.05 5.77 -1.33
C LEU A 260 7.23 4.42 -0.63
N ARG A 261 6.40 4.09 0.35
CA ARG A 261 6.50 2.84 1.13
C ARG A 261 6.34 1.57 0.31
N TYR A 262 5.59 1.61 -0.79
CA TYR A 262 5.51 0.45 -1.70
C TYR A 262 6.78 0.23 -2.52
N LEU A 263 7.60 1.24 -2.71
CA LEU A 263 8.85 1.18 -3.48
C LEU A 263 10.07 1.04 -2.58
N ASP A 264 9.97 1.50 -1.33
CA ASP A 264 11.03 1.36 -0.33
C ASP A 264 11.06 -0.08 0.20
N PRO A 265 12.17 -0.81 0.01
CA PRO A 265 12.30 -2.19 0.49
C PRO A 265 12.40 -2.31 2.02
N GLY A 266 12.56 -1.21 2.77
CA GLY A 266 12.74 -1.21 4.22
C GLY A 266 14.05 -1.88 4.65
N LEU A 267 15.12 -1.62 3.92
CA LEU A 267 16.44 -2.19 4.14
C LEU A 267 17.09 -1.70 5.45
N PRO A 268 18.04 -2.45 6.01
CA PRO A 268 18.88 -1.99 7.11
C PRO A 268 19.56 -0.66 6.78
N ALA A 269 19.54 0.28 7.72
CA ALA A 269 20.09 1.62 7.52
C ALA A 269 21.58 1.60 7.17
N GLU A 270 22.31 0.62 7.70
CA GLU A 270 23.75 0.42 7.48
C GLU A 270 24.11 0.07 6.03
N LEU A 271 23.12 -0.38 5.25
CA LEU A 271 23.30 -0.76 3.84
C LEU A 271 22.83 0.32 2.87
N LEU A 272 22.29 1.42 3.39
CA LEU A 272 21.79 2.54 2.57
C LEU A 272 22.90 3.60 2.41
N PRO A 273 22.86 4.38 1.32
CA PRO A 273 23.80 5.49 1.12
C PRO A 273 23.76 6.49 2.28
N PRO A 274 24.91 7.15 2.59
CA PRO A 274 24.92 8.23 3.56
C PRO A 274 23.93 9.35 3.18
N GLY A 275 23.20 9.88 4.18
CA GLY A 275 22.23 10.93 3.95
C GLY A 275 20.93 10.47 3.31
N TRP A 276 20.58 9.18 3.40
CA TRP A 276 19.37 8.59 2.84
C TRP A 276 18.10 9.36 3.22
N ALA A 277 17.46 9.98 2.24
CA ALA A 277 16.29 10.83 2.43
C ALA A 277 15.05 10.06 2.98
N GLY A 278 15.02 8.73 2.86
CA GLY A 278 13.93 7.90 3.37
C GLY A 278 13.72 8.02 4.87
N ALA A 279 14.79 8.20 5.66
CA ALA A 279 14.69 8.42 7.11
C ALA A 279 14.00 9.76 7.41
N THR A 280 14.44 10.84 6.78
CA THR A 280 13.82 12.17 6.93
C THR A 280 12.36 12.17 6.44
N ALA A 281 12.07 11.49 5.33
CA ALA A 281 10.71 11.33 4.83
C ALA A 281 9.80 10.61 5.85
N ALA A 282 10.32 9.57 6.52
CA ALA A 282 9.59 8.87 7.57
C ALA A 282 9.31 9.77 8.78
N GLU A 283 10.29 10.54 9.25
CA GLU A 283 10.11 11.49 10.36
C GLU A 283 9.04 12.54 10.03
N ILE A 284 9.07 13.11 8.84
CA ILE A 284 8.07 14.07 8.38
C ILE A 284 6.67 13.43 8.37
N PHE A 285 6.54 12.23 7.76
CA PHE A 285 5.25 11.55 7.68
C PHE A 285 4.67 11.27 9.06
N PHE A 286 5.42 10.59 9.94
CA PHE A 286 4.91 10.19 11.25
C PHE A 286 4.67 11.38 12.18
N THR A 287 5.39 12.49 12.01
CA THR A 287 5.12 13.72 12.75
C THR A 287 3.82 14.37 12.27
N LEU A 288 3.59 14.45 10.94
CA LEU A 288 2.33 14.95 10.39
C LEU A 288 1.15 14.06 10.76
N GLU A 289 1.29 12.74 10.65
CA GLU A 289 0.27 11.78 11.07
C GLU A 289 -0.15 12.02 12.53
N SER A 290 0.80 12.05 13.47
CA SER A 290 0.50 12.24 14.90
C SER A 290 -0.20 13.57 15.20
N ARG A 291 0.07 14.61 14.42
CA ARG A 291 -0.54 15.94 14.57
C ARG A 291 -1.90 16.06 13.92
N LEU A 292 -2.11 15.43 12.76
CA LEU A 292 -3.24 15.73 11.89
C LEU A 292 -4.33 14.66 11.91
N ALA A 293 -3.99 13.39 12.16
CA ALA A 293 -4.89 12.26 11.95
C ALA A 293 -6.23 12.40 12.70
N ARG A 294 -6.19 12.81 14.00
CA ARG A 294 -7.41 12.98 14.81
C ARG A 294 -8.32 14.09 14.26
N ALA A 295 -7.76 15.24 13.93
CA ALA A 295 -8.54 16.36 13.42
C ALA A 295 -9.12 16.04 12.03
N ALA A 296 -8.34 15.35 11.18
CA ALA A 296 -8.77 14.87 9.87
C ALA A 296 -9.92 13.87 10.00
N ALA A 297 -9.84 12.93 10.94
CA ALA A 297 -10.89 11.95 11.18
C ALA A 297 -12.20 12.62 11.66
N GLY A 298 -12.14 13.59 12.57
CA GLY A 298 -13.32 14.35 12.98
C GLY A 298 -13.95 15.14 11.82
N HIS A 299 -13.14 15.71 10.91
CA HIS A 299 -13.68 16.36 9.72
C HIS A 299 -14.39 15.36 8.78
N ALA A 300 -13.78 14.21 8.53
CA ALA A 300 -14.37 13.18 7.70
C ALA A 300 -15.66 12.60 8.32
N ALA A 301 -15.68 12.38 9.64
CA ALA A 301 -16.87 11.91 10.37
C ALA A 301 -18.07 12.84 10.17
N ARG A 302 -17.88 14.15 10.32
CA ARG A 302 -18.93 15.14 10.05
C ARG A 302 -19.45 15.11 8.61
N ALA A 303 -18.54 14.95 7.63
CA ALA A 303 -18.92 14.88 6.22
C ALA A 303 -19.63 13.57 5.84
N THR A 304 -19.42 12.49 6.59
CA THR A 304 -20.00 11.16 6.32
C THR A 304 -21.19 10.84 7.21
N GLY A 305 -21.46 11.62 8.26
CA GLY A 305 -22.46 11.30 9.29
C GLY A 305 -22.05 10.12 10.19
N ALA A 306 -20.75 9.79 10.22
CA ALA A 306 -20.19 8.78 11.10
C ALA A 306 -19.98 9.34 12.52
N PRO A 307 -19.91 8.49 13.58
CA PRO A 307 -19.50 8.92 14.91
C PRO A 307 -18.12 9.60 14.87
N GLU A 308 -17.94 10.65 15.68
CA GLU A 308 -16.60 11.25 15.85
C GLU A 308 -15.68 10.28 16.62
N PRO A 309 -14.39 10.19 16.23
CA PRO A 309 -13.41 9.29 16.85
C PRO A 309 -12.95 9.74 18.25
#